data_beb3397e3d556cd2d58b61519d0b7708
#
_entry.id   beb3397e3d556cd2d58b61519d0b7708
#
_cell.length_a   1.000
_cell.length_b   1.000
_cell.length_c   1.000
_cell.angle_alpha   90.00
_cell.angle_beta   90.00
_cell.angle_gamma   90.00
#
_symmetry.space_group_name_H-M   'P 1'
#
loop_
_entity.id
_entity.type
_entity.pdbx_description
1 polymer ?
#
loop_
_entity_poly.entity_id
_entity_poly.type
_entity_poly.pdbx_seq_one_letter_code
_entity_poly.pdbx_strand_id
1 'polypeptide(L)'
;MSTISSQEIISIIKGEIADFDAHAGEIRETGTVIWVGDGIAIVYGIDHAMYGEIVIFECGVKGMVQDIRKNEIGCILFGKDTEIVEGSRVTRTKKRAGVPVGNAFLGRVVNALGEPIDGLGPAKEEDWLPVEAEAPGIVDRKSVKIGRAHV
;
A
#
# COMPACT_ATOMS: atom_id res chain seq x y z
N MET A 1 33.57 -40.34 9.43
CA MET A 1 33.43 -39.05 8.73
C MET A 1 32.64 -39.33 7.47
N SER A 2 31.34 -38.98 7.44
CA SER A 2 30.52 -39.15 6.24
C SER A 2 30.85 -38.02 5.26
N THR A 3 31.46 -38.33 4.15
CA THR A 3 31.68 -37.41 3.04
C THR A 3 30.33 -37.13 2.38
N ILE A 4 29.85 -35.94 2.52
CA ILE A 4 28.64 -35.48 1.83
C ILE A 4 28.91 -35.59 0.33
N SER A 5 28.07 -36.30 -0.39
CA SER A 5 28.19 -36.51 -1.83
C SER A 5 27.90 -35.19 -2.57
N SER A 6 28.61 -34.90 -3.66
CA SER A 6 28.37 -33.77 -4.52
C SER A 6 26.92 -33.69 -5.02
N GLN A 7 26.23 -34.81 -5.16
CA GLN A 7 24.83 -34.90 -5.55
C GLN A 7 23.88 -34.43 -4.43
N GLU A 8 24.21 -34.72 -3.15
CA GLU A 8 23.44 -34.22 -2.00
C GLU A 8 23.54 -32.73 -1.85
N ILE A 9 24.74 -32.15 -2.06
CA ILE A 9 24.95 -30.69 -2.06
C ILE A 9 24.11 -30.04 -3.16
N ILE A 10 24.13 -30.58 -4.36
CA ILE A 10 23.35 -30.08 -5.49
C ILE A 10 21.84 -30.15 -5.21
N SER A 11 21.35 -31.21 -4.57
CA SER A 11 19.93 -31.35 -4.25
C SER A 11 19.48 -30.36 -3.19
N ILE A 12 20.31 -30.08 -2.18
CA ILE A 12 20.04 -29.10 -1.13
C ILE A 12 20.00 -27.68 -1.74
N ILE A 13 21.00 -27.34 -2.56
CA ILE A 13 21.05 -26.01 -3.22
C ILE A 13 19.86 -25.82 -4.16
N LYS A 14 19.47 -26.84 -4.93
CA LYS A 14 18.27 -26.76 -5.79
C LYS A 14 16.99 -26.62 -4.97
N GLY A 15 16.88 -27.24 -3.81
CA GLY A 15 15.77 -27.08 -2.90
C GLY A 15 15.69 -25.66 -2.35
N GLU A 16 16.80 -25.11 -1.88
CA GLU A 16 16.86 -23.73 -1.37
C GLU A 16 16.59 -22.68 -2.47
N ILE A 17 17.06 -22.91 -3.70
CA ILE A 17 16.77 -22.03 -4.84
C ILE A 17 15.28 -22.07 -5.19
N ALA A 18 14.66 -23.26 -5.21
CA ALA A 18 13.22 -23.39 -5.49
C ALA A 18 12.36 -22.73 -4.40
N ASP A 19 12.74 -22.87 -3.14
CA ASP A 19 12.09 -22.18 -2.01
C ASP A 19 12.31 -20.65 -2.08
N PHE A 20 13.49 -20.21 -2.48
CA PHE A 20 13.77 -18.78 -2.70
C PHE A 20 12.93 -18.21 -3.85
N ASP A 21 12.83 -18.91 -4.98
CA ASP A 21 11.99 -18.49 -6.11
C ASP A 21 10.49 -18.49 -5.77
N ALA A 22 10.02 -19.42 -4.95
CA ALA A 22 8.65 -19.44 -4.47
C ALA A 22 8.33 -18.23 -3.56
N HIS A 23 9.32 -17.74 -2.81
CA HIS A 23 9.18 -16.56 -1.96
C HIS A 23 9.60 -15.24 -2.65
N ALA A 24 10.37 -15.30 -3.74
CA ALA A 24 10.82 -14.14 -4.51
C ALA A 24 9.64 -13.39 -5.19
N GLY A 25 8.49 -14.04 -5.39
CA GLY A 25 7.26 -13.40 -5.85
C GLY A 25 6.66 -12.38 -4.87
N GLU A 26 7.10 -12.37 -3.62
CA GLU A 26 6.66 -11.46 -2.56
C GLU A 26 7.82 -10.70 -1.89
N ILE A 27 8.89 -10.38 -2.59
CA ILE A 27 9.86 -9.42 -2.05
C ILE A 27 9.14 -8.07 -1.93
N ARG A 28 8.51 -7.88 -0.79
CA ARG A 28 7.97 -6.57 -0.39
C ARG A 28 9.17 -5.73 -0.03
N GLU A 29 9.44 -4.75 -0.86
CA GLU A 29 10.46 -3.76 -0.56
C GLU A 29 10.13 -3.11 0.78
N THR A 30 11.05 -3.20 1.73
CA THR A 30 10.87 -2.66 3.07
C THR A 30 11.85 -1.53 3.31
N GLY A 31 11.37 -0.48 3.92
CA GLY A 31 12.18 0.65 4.36
C GLY A 31 12.18 0.82 5.86
N THR A 32 12.88 1.85 6.31
CA THR A 32 13.02 2.22 7.72
C THR A 32 12.65 3.67 7.90
N VAL A 33 11.88 3.99 8.94
CA VAL A 33 11.54 5.36 9.31
C VAL A 33 12.79 6.06 9.85
N ILE A 34 13.15 7.21 9.24
CA ILE A 34 14.26 8.05 9.71
C ILE A 34 13.74 9.11 10.68
N TRP A 35 12.57 9.66 10.39
CA TRP A 35 11.96 10.72 11.16
C TRP A 35 10.44 10.63 11.08
N VAL A 36 9.76 11.02 12.16
CA VAL A 36 8.29 11.10 12.21
C VAL A 36 7.87 12.30 13.04
N GLY A 37 6.87 13.03 12.59
CA GLY A 37 6.28 14.16 13.30
C GLY A 37 5.23 14.89 12.46
N ASP A 38 4.30 15.52 13.12
CA ASP A 38 3.25 16.35 12.49
C ASP A 38 2.44 15.63 11.39
N GLY A 39 2.23 14.31 11.54
CA GLY A 39 1.50 13.51 10.57
C GLY A 39 2.31 13.15 9.31
N ILE A 40 3.62 13.37 9.33
CA ILE A 40 4.54 13.05 8.24
C ILE A 40 5.59 12.07 8.74
N ALA A 41 5.97 11.10 7.91
CA ALA A 41 7.11 10.23 8.14
C ALA A 41 8.09 10.30 6.98
N ILE A 42 9.38 10.35 7.28
CA ILE A 42 10.46 10.23 6.30
C ILE A 42 11.02 8.82 6.39
N VAL A 43 11.03 8.14 5.25
CA VAL A 43 11.40 6.72 5.13
C VAL A 43 12.61 6.59 4.19
N TYR A 44 13.50 5.67 4.52
CA TYR A 44 14.67 5.28 3.73
C TYR A 44 14.52 3.83 3.25
N GLY A 45 15.01 3.51 2.05
CA GLY A 45 15.15 2.13 1.56
C GLY A 45 13.95 1.59 0.78
N ILE A 46 13.00 2.44 0.36
CA ILE A 46 11.92 2.09 -0.56
C ILE A 46 12.06 2.88 -1.88
N ASP A 47 13.22 2.75 -2.52
CA ASP A 47 13.65 3.60 -3.64
C ASP A 47 12.75 3.50 -4.89
N HIS A 48 12.01 2.41 -5.03
CA HIS A 48 11.07 2.20 -6.14
C HIS A 48 9.63 2.59 -5.81
N ALA A 49 9.39 3.28 -4.67
CA ALA A 49 8.04 3.72 -4.32
C ALA A 49 7.51 4.73 -5.34
N MET A 50 6.23 4.61 -5.65
CA MET A 50 5.55 5.51 -6.57
C MET A 50 4.86 6.65 -5.82
N TYR A 51 4.76 7.82 -6.44
CA TYR A 51 3.93 8.90 -5.94
C TYR A 51 2.48 8.43 -5.75
N GLY A 52 1.90 8.75 -4.62
CA GLY A 52 0.54 8.32 -4.27
C GLY A 52 0.43 6.85 -3.84
N GLU A 53 1.55 6.12 -3.71
CA GLU A 53 1.53 4.73 -3.24
C GLU A 53 1.20 4.64 -1.75
N ILE A 54 0.39 3.65 -1.37
CA ILE A 54 0.14 3.34 0.02
C ILE A 54 1.28 2.49 0.57
N VAL A 55 1.77 2.88 1.72
CA VAL A 55 2.74 2.13 2.53
C VAL A 55 2.12 1.76 3.88
N ILE A 56 2.57 0.67 4.45
CA ILE A 56 2.09 0.18 5.75
C ILE A 56 3.26 0.17 6.72
N PHE A 57 3.09 0.86 7.84
CA PHE A 57 4.05 0.88 8.94
C PHE A 57 3.87 -0.35 9.82
N GLU A 58 4.91 -0.72 10.57
CA GLU A 58 4.92 -1.91 11.43
C GLU A 58 3.78 -1.93 12.47
N CYS A 59 3.37 -0.77 12.96
CA CYS A 59 2.22 -0.59 13.85
C CYS A 59 0.86 -0.76 13.16
N GLY A 60 0.81 -0.97 11.83
CA GLY A 60 -0.41 -1.09 11.04
C GLY A 60 -0.97 0.24 10.52
N VAL A 61 -0.40 1.37 10.90
CA VAL A 61 -0.77 2.68 10.35
C VAL A 61 -0.44 2.70 8.86
N LYS A 62 -1.37 3.22 8.05
CA LYS A 62 -1.17 3.42 6.62
C LYS A 62 -0.68 4.84 6.36
N GLY A 63 0.17 4.98 5.35
CA GLY A 63 0.60 6.28 4.84
C GLY A 63 0.60 6.31 3.33
N MET A 64 0.68 7.49 2.76
CA MET A 64 0.75 7.72 1.33
C MET A 64 2.06 8.43 0.98
N VAL A 65 2.76 7.92 0.00
CA VAL A 65 3.97 8.54 -0.55
C VAL A 65 3.60 9.84 -1.25
N GLN A 66 4.16 10.96 -0.79
CA GLN A 66 3.90 12.28 -1.34
C GLN A 66 5.15 12.98 -1.89
N ASP A 67 6.30 12.75 -1.29
CA ASP A 67 7.56 13.36 -1.70
C ASP A 67 8.61 12.27 -1.95
N ILE A 68 9.26 12.32 -3.11
CA ILE A 68 10.27 11.35 -3.51
C ILE A 68 11.56 12.10 -3.76
N ARG A 69 12.55 11.88 -2.91
CA ARG A 69 13.92 12.40 -3.03
C ARG A 69 14.89 11.26 -3.32
N LYS A 70 16.12 11.60 -3.57
CA LYS A 70 17.15 10.62 -3.97
C LYS A 70 17.31 9.44 -3.01
N ASN A 71 17.23 9.69 -1.70
CA ASN A 71 17.46 8.66 -0.66
C ASN A 71 16.38 8.71 0.43
N GLU A 72 15.40 9.58 0.30
CA GLU A 72 14.38 9.82 1.32
C GLU A 72 13.00 9.90 0.66
N ILE A 73 12.03 9.30 1.29
CA ILE A 73 10.65 9.31 0.83
C ILE A 73 9.77 9.86 1.93
N GLY A 74 9.10 10.97 1.63
CA GLY A 74 8.13 11.60 2.53
C GLY A 74 6.76 10.96 2.37
N CYS A 75 6.20 10.49 3.47
CA CYS A 75 4.88 9.87 3.54
C CYS A 75 3.95 10.68 4.45
N ILE A 76 2.72 10.93 4.00
CA ILE A 76 1.65 11.47 4.84
C ILE A 76 0.98 10.32 5.55
N LEU A 77 0.77 10.44 6.87
CA LEU A 77 0.17 9.40 7.69
C LEU A 77 -1.36 9.50 7.72
N PHE A 78 -2.04 8.37 7.63
CA PHE A 78 -3.49 8.27 7.78
C PHE A 78 -3.92 7.80 9.17
N GLY A 79 -3.07 7.99 10.17
CA GLY A 79 -3.32 7.59 11.55
C GLY A 79 -2.50 8.45 12.51
N LYS A 80 -2.46 7.99 13.76
CA LYS A 80 -1.67 8.67 14.78
C LYS A 80 -0.19 8.40 14.57
N ASP A 81 0.60 9.46 14.54
CA ASP A 81 2.06 9.42 14.45
C ASP A 81 2.73 8.90 15.72
N THR A 82 2.04 9.00 16.88
CA THR A 82 2.55 8.55 18.19
C THR A 82 2.84 7.05 18.28
N GLU A 83 2.28 6.24 17.37
CA GLU A 83 2.51 4.80 17.32
C GLU A 83 3.71 4.42 16.44
N ILE A 84 4.27 5.38 15.69
CA ILE A 84 5.41 5.18 14.80
C ILE A 84 6.65 5.75 15.48
N VAL A 85 7.71 4.96 15.54
CA VAL A 85 9.00 5.39 16.08
C VAL A 85 10.06 5.35 15.01
N GLU A 86 11.11 6.15 15.17
CA GLU A 86 12.29 6.09 14.32
C GLU A 86 12.90 4.70 14.37
N GLY A 87 13.30 4.17 13.22
CA GLY A 87 13.76 2.80 13.08
C GLY A 87 12.65 1.77 12.78
N SER A 88 11.36 2.14 12.88
CA SER A 88 10.24 1.25 12.53
C SER A 88 10.30 0.83 11.06
N ARG A 89 9.86 -0.39 10.80
CA ARG A 89 9.79 -0.94 9.44
C ARG A 89 8.57 -0.40 8.69
N VAL A 90 8.78 -0.12 7.41
CA VAL A 90 7.73 0.29 6.47
C VAL A 90 7.72 -0.67 5.29
N THR A 91 6.55 -1.11 4.87
CA THR A 91 6.37 -2.04 3.75
C THR A 91 5.56 -1.39 2.65
N ARG A 92 6.00 -1.53 1.41
CA ARG A 92 5.28 -1.07 0.22
C ARG A 92 4.09 -1.97 -0.08
N THR A 93 3.00 -1.39 -0.54
CA THR A 93 1.83 -2.15 -1.05
C THR A 93 1.81 -2.27 -2.57
N LYS A 94 2.59 -1.45 -3.29
CA LYS A 94 2.56 -1.32 -4.75
C LYS A 94 1.19 -0.90 -5.31
N LYS A 95 0.29 -0.43 -4.44
CA LYS A 95 -1.04 0.08 -4.80
C LYS A 95 -1.08 1.59 -4.58
N ARG A 96 -1.59 2.33 -5.55
CA ARG A 96 -1.86 3.77 -5.37
C ARG A 96 -2.99 3.97 -4.36
N ALA A 97 -2.99 5.11 -3.70
CA ALA A 97 -4.08 5.54 -2.83
C ALA A 97 -5.40 5.50 -3.60
N GLY A 98 -6.37 4.82 -3.08
CA GLY A 98 -7.65 4.58 -3.71
C GLY A 98 -8.63 3.99 -2.72
N VAL A 99 -9.81 3.70 -3.19
CA VAL A 99 -10.86 3.05 -2.41
C VAL A 99 -11.33 1.78 -3.11
N PRO A 100 -11.58 0.71 -2.37
CA PRO A 100 -12.21 -0.47 -2.91
C PRO A 100 -13.65 -0.15 -3.31
N VAL A 101 -14.10 -0.68 -4.42
CA VAL A 101 -15.46 -0.51 -4.92
C VAL A 101 -16.08 -1.86 -5.28
N GLY A 102 -17.40 -1.90 -5.33
CA GLY A 102 -18.17 -3.08 -5.68
C GLY A 102 -19.60 -3.00 -5.15
N ASN A 103 -20.45 -3.90 -5.59
CA ASN A 103 -21.84 -3.95 -5.16
C ASN A 103 -22.00 -4.24 -3.66
N ALA A 104 -21.02 -4.92 -3.05
CA ALA A 104 -20.99 -5.20 -1.61
C ALA A 104 -20.83 -3.96 -0.72
N PHE A 105 -20.46 -2.80 -1.31
CA PHE A 105 -20.34 -1.52 -0.61
C PHE A 105 -21.65 -0.72 -0.59
N LEU A 106 -22.65 -1.13 -1.37
CA LEU A 106 -23.95 -0.46 -1.37
C LEU A 106 -24.65 -0.61 -0.02
N GLY A 107 -25.03 0.53 0.58
CA GLY A 107 -25.65 0.57 1.91
C GLY A 107 -24.70 0.37 3.10
N ARG A 108 -23.38 0.28 2.85
CA ARG A 108 -22.34 0.18 3.89
C ARG A 108 -21.82 1.56 4.28
N VAL A 109 -21.34 1.67 5.51
CA VAL A 109 -20.63 2.86 5.99
C VAL A 109 -19.15 2.52 6.07
N VAL A 110 -18.34 3.30 5.35
CA VAL A 110 -16.89 3.07 5.26
C VAL A 110 -16.12 4.34 5.63
N ASN A 111 -14.88 4.17 6.08
CA ASN A 111 -13.95 5.28 6.30
C ASN A 111 -13.34 5.77 4.97
N ALA A 112 -12.50 6.79 5.03
CA ALA A 112 -11.83 7.37 3.84
C ALA A 112 -10.90 6.38 3.11
N LEU A 113 -10.49 5.29 3.75
CA LEU A 113 -9.66 4.23 3.16
C LEU A 113 -10.51 3.07 2.61
N GLY A 114 -11.84 3.18 2.65
CA GLY A 114 -12.77 2.15 2.20
C GLY A 114 -12.97 1.00 3.20
N GLU A 115 -12.49 1.13 4.44
CA GLU A 115 -12.70 0.11 5.47
C GLU A 115 -14.08 0.25 6.10
N PRO A 116 -14.88 -0.83 6.21
CA PRO A 116 -16.19 -0.77 6.84
C PRO A 116 -16.10 -0.41 8.32
N ILE A 117 -16.91 0.57 8.73
CA ILE A 117 -17.04 1.04 10.13
C ILE A 117 -18.42 0.82 10.71
N ASP A 118 -19.30 0.10 9.99
CA ASP A 118 -20.69 -0.17 10.35
C ASP A 118 -20.89 -1.43 11.22
N GLY A 119 -19.80 -2.13 11.57
CA GLY A 119 -19.86 -3.34 12.38
C GLY A 119 -20.35 -4.59 11.65
N LEU A 120 -20.64 -4.52 10.33
CA LEU A 120 -21.14 -5.65 9.53
C LEU A 120 -20.03 -6.53 8.94
N GLY A 121 -18.77 -6.32 9.34
CA GLY A 121 -17.62 -7.07 8.86
C GLY A 121 -17.09 -6.59 7.50
N PRO A 122 -16.05 -7.24 6.96
CA PRO A 122 -15.40 -6.83 5.72
C PRO A 122 -16.35 -6.93 4.52
N ALA A 123 -16.29 -5.95 3.61
CA ALA A 123 -17.00 -5.97 2.34
C ALA A 123 -16.10 -6.58 1.26
N LYS A 124 -16.68 -7.35 0.33
CA LYS A 124 -15.91 -7.95 -0.76
C LYS A 124 -15.56 -6.88 -1.79
N GLU A 125 -14.27 -6.72 -2.03
CA GLU A 125 -13.74 -5.86 -3.08
C GLU A 125 -13.97 -6.52 -4.46
N GLU A 126 -14.48 -5.75 -5.43
CA GLU A 126 -14.60 -6.16 -6.82
C GLU A 126 -13.59 -5.43 -7.69
N ASP A 127 -13.33 -4.16 -7.38
CA ASP A 127 -12.39 -3.31 -8.11
C ASP A 127 -11.79 -2.24 -7.17
N TRP A 128 -10.83 -1.48 -7.68
CA TRP A 128 -10.10 -0.44 -6.95
C TRP A 128 -10.06 0.85 -7.75
N LEU A 129 -10.63 1.92 -7.21
CA LEU A 129 -10.59 3.24 -7.83
C LEU A 129 -9.56 4.13 -7.17
N PRO A 130 -8.58 4.67 -7.91
CA PRO A 130 -7.60 5.60 -7.37
C PRO A 130 -8.28 6.92 -6.96
N VAL A 131 -7.76 7.55 -5.90
CA VAL A 131 -8.23 8.87 -5.44
C VAL A 131 -7.93 9.94 -6.48
N GLU A 132 -6.76 9.85 -7.12
CA GLU A 132 -6.36 10.73 -8.21
C GLU A 132 -6.68 10.06 -9.54
N ALA A 133 -7.71 10.55 -10.22
CA ALA A 133 -8.09 10.16 -11.57
C ALA A 133 -8.03 11.37 -12.50
N GLU A 134 -7.71 11.14 -13.76
CA GLU A 134 -7.77 12.18 -14.78
C GLU A 134 -9.21 12.71 -14.89
N ALA A 135 -9.34 14.05 -14.86
CA ALA A 135 -10.64 14.67 -15.04
C ALA A 135 -11.15 14.40 -16.47
N PRO A 136 -12.43 14.03 -16.65
CA PRO A 136 -12.99 13.81 -17.99
C PRO A 136 -12.89 15.09 -18.82
N GLY A 137 -12.53 14.92 -20.10
CA GLY A 137 -12.46 15.99 -21.07
C GLY A 137 -13.81 16.69 -21.25
N ILE A 138 -13.80 17.87 -21.88
CA ILE A 138 -15.04 18.66 -22.09
C ILE A 138 -16.09 17.85 -22.88
N VAL A 139 -15.65 17.03 -23.83
CA VAL A 139 -16.54 16.22 -24.69
C VAL A 139 -17.18 15.06 -23.91
N ASP A 140 -16.47 14.51 -22.92
CA ASP A 140 -16.92 13.35 -22.14
C ASP A 140 -17.83 13.74 -20.97
N ARG A 141 -17.90 15.04 -20.64
CA ARG A 141 -18.73 15.55 -19.54
C ARG A 141 -20.20 15.54 -19.93
N LYS A 142 -21.03 14.92 -19.10
CA LYS A 142 -22.48 15.03 -19.24
C LYS A 142 -22.93 16.44 -18.83
N SER A 143 -23.85 17.02 -19.61
CA SER A 143 -24.49 18.28 -19.25
C SER A 143 -25.23 18.19 -17.91
N VAL A 144 -25.10 19.24 -17.10
CA VAL A 144 -25.83 19.34 -15.83
C VAL A 144 -27.34 19.40 -16.09
N LYS A 145 -28.08 18.44 -15.57
CA LYS A 145 -29.57 18.47 -15.63
C LYS A 145 -30.10 19.33 -14.50
N ILE A 146 -31.06 20.22 -14.82
CA ILE A 146 -31.78 21.03 -13.85
C ILE A 146 -32.39 20.11 -12.77
N GLY A 147 -32.18 20.43 -11.49
CA GLY A 147 -32.66 19.66 -10.35
C GLY A 147 -31.58 18.93 -9.56
N ARG A 148 -30.36 18.78 -10.09
CA ARG A 148 -29.21 18.23 -9.32
C ARG A 148 -28.45 19.27 -8.51
N ALA A 149 -28.72 20.56 -8.72
CA ALA A 149 -28.09 21.65 -8.00
C ALA A 149 -28.83 22.06 -6.70
N HIS A 150 -29.88 21.34 -6.32
CA HIS A 150 -30.71 21.63 -5.15
C HIS A 150 -30.76 20.43 -4.18
N VAL A 151 -29.64 19.78 -3.91
CA VAL A 151 -29.53 18.79 -2.82
C VAL A 151 -28.64 19.37 -1.75
#